data_8d3ac2eed217ea15567c3d80c688c684
#
_entry.id   8d3ac2eed217ea15567c3d80c688c684
#
_cell.length_a   1.000
_cell.length_b   1.000
_cell.length_c   1.000
_cell.angle_alpha   90.00
_cell.angle_beta   90.00
_cell.angle_gamma   90.00
#
_symmetry.space_group_name_H-M   'P 1'
#
loop_
_entity.id
_entity.type
_entity.pdbx_description
1 polymer ?
#
loop_
_entity_poly.entity_id
_entity_poly.type
_entity_poly.pdbx_seq_one_letter_code
_entity_poly.pdbx_strand_id
1 'polypeptide(L)'
;MPDKRGVLYAILLSGIVEAITAILQSTGWAESEHAYFNVTGHLSNPGPLGGYLSICLVIALSFLKESFHIKKRGLTGLLVKGIGILIVGVLATGCWLSDSRAAFLSVLTGSLFLFPVSRRFSALLKKRNLVIATLSGILLIGTLLYFYRPQSAHARLLIWRVSSGMVAEHPLTGIGIGEFPRTYMLHQAAHFETERSDQETLVAGDAAYTYNELLHLTVETGIIGLLLILCIVIIISRGTPHNPINRTIQSSLMAWGVFSCFSYPTAIPPLYLLFPFLLGCLQYNSITSYSDKIVSYFNKKHSYILYLLMLLGIGMAGIREGMFYKQASEKMISIFSQNKAPALEYARTHYSRLKSNTTFNLTYSQWMLRHATDTLNQNIIEEMLPTPESYILLGNYYAKTKQYEKAEHTYKTAARMVPTRLMPNYKLWRLYEERGDSMELTHLPSTPKEKRKSLSSLEKICLLPSHFKTAG
;
A
#
# COMPACT_ATOMS: atom_id res chain seq x y z
N MET A 1 5.53 -17.38 -29.28
CA MET A 1 4.57 -16.56 -28.47
C MET A 1 4.82 -16.87 -27.03
N PRO A 2 4.99 -15.89 -26.11
CA PRO A 2 4.87 -16.24 -24.71
C PRO A 2 3.47 -16.86 -24.57
N ASP A 3 3.45 -18.07 -24.05
CA ASP A 3 2.19 -18.76 -23.84
C ASP A 3 1.46 -18.01 -22.72
N LYS A 4 0.46 -17.17 -23.10
CA LYS A 4 -0.38 -16.43 -22.15
C LYS A 4 -0.94 -17.35 -21.06
N ARG A 5 -1.18 -18.63 -21.39
CA ARG A 5 -1.62 -19.63 -20.44
C ARG A 5 -0.52 -19.98 -19.45
N GLY A 6 0.72 -20.18 -19.92
CA GLY A 6 1.88 -20.44 -19.06
C GLY A 6 2.10 -19.34 -18.04
N VAL A 7 1.92 -18.09 -18.47
CA VAL A 7 1.97 -16.93 -17.58
C VAL A 7 0.88 -16.99 -16.51
N LEU A 8 -0.37 -17.21 -16.89
CA LEU A 8 -1.48 -17.30 -15.95
C LEU A 8 -1.33 -18.50 -15.00
N TYR A 9 -0.74 -19.61 -15.46
CA TYR A 9 -0.41 -20.74 -14.59
C TYR A 9 0.68 -20.40 -13.57
N ALA A 10 1.71 -19.63 -13.96
CA ALA A 10 2.74 -19.19 -13.03
C ALA A 10 2.17 -18.29 -11.93
N ILE A 11 1.30 -17.32 -12.29
CA ILE A 11 0.59 -16.48 -11.32
C ILE A 11 -0.30 -17.34 -10.42
N LEU A 12 -1.02 -18.30 -10.97
CA LEU A 12 -1.88 -19.20 -10.21
C LEU A 12 -1.08 -20.06 -9.22
N LEU A 13 0.06 -20.60 -9.66
CA LEU A 13 0.93 -21.41 -8.80
C LEU A 13 1.46 -20.62 -7.62
N SER A 14 1.93 -19.39 -7.84
CA SER A 14 2.37 -18.52 -6.75
C SER A 14 1.21 -18.17 -5.80
N GLY A 15 -0.01 -17.94 -6.33
CA GLY A 15 -1.19 -17.74 -5.51
C GLY A 15 -1.58 -18.95 -4.66
N ILE A 16 -1.39 -20.18 -5.17
CA ILE A 16 -1.60 -21.42 -4.41
C ILE A 16 -0.60 -21.48 -3.23
N VAL A 17 0.67 -21.16 -3.46
CA VAL A 17 1.69 -21.10 -2.40
C VAL A 17 1.28 -20.10 -1.33
N GLU A 18 0.90 -18.89 -1.70
CA GLU A 18 0.46 -17.87 -0.75
C GLU A 18 -0.81 -18.28 0.03
N ALA A 19 -1.77 -18.94 -0.63
CA ALA A 19 -2.99 -19.42 0.03
C ALA A 19 -2.68 -20.56 1.02
N ILE A 20 -1.78 -21.48 0.67
CA ILE A 20 -1.33 -22.54 1.58
C ILE A 20 -0.61 -21.92 2.78
N THR A 21 0.31 -20.96 2.56
CA THR A 21 0.99 -20.25 3.64
C THR A 21 -0.02 -19.56 4.57
N ALA A 22 -1.03 -18.90 4.01
CA ALA A 22 -2.10 -18.28 4.80
C ALA A 22 -2.87 -19.30 5.68
N ILE A 23 -3.16 -20.48 5.13
CA ILE A 23 -3.81 -21.58 5.87
C ILE A 23 -2.90 -22.09 6.98
N LEU A 24 -1.61 -22.31 6.70
CA LEU A 24 -0.64 -22.75 7.71
C LEU A 24 -0.45 -21.70 8.82
N GLN A 25 -0.42 -20.42 8.48
CA GLN A 25 -0.37 -19.35 9.46
C GLN A 25 -1.63 -19.30 10.33
N SER A 26 -2.81 -19.52 9.75
CA SER A 26 -4.09 -19.53 10.50
C SER A 26 -4.19 -20.68 11.49
N THR A 27 -3.52 -21.80 11.23
CA THR A 27 -3.48 -22.98 12.11
C THR A 27 -2.31 -22.99 13.09
N GLY A 28 -1.42 -21.97 13.01
CA GLY A 28 -0.24 -21.88 13.87
C GLY A 28 0.94 -22.78 13.45
N TRP A 29 0.87 -23.42 12.26
CA TRP A 29 1.96 -24.23 11.71
C TRP A 29 3.06 -23.40 11.04
N ALA A 30 2.76 -22.16 10.71
CA ALA A 30 3.72 -21.18 10.21
C ALA A 30 3.53 -19.86 10.96
N GLU A 31 4.63 -19.16 11.23
CA GLU A 31 4.60 -17.85 11.86
C GLU A 31 4.34 -16.73 10.84
N SER A 32 3.65 -15.69 11.28
CA SER A 32 3.49 -14.45 10.51
C SER A 32 4.63 -13.50 10.83
N GLU A 33 5.19 -12.85 9.83
CA GLU A 33 6.22 -11.80 10.03
C GLU A 33 5.63 -10.49 10.61
N HIS A 34 4.32 -10.40 10.79
CA HIS A 34 3.65 -9.19 11.26
C HIS A 34 3.27 -9.29 12.75
N ALA A 35 3.64 -8.26 13.53
CA ALA A 35 3.42 -8.25 14.99
C ALA A 35 1.95 -8.35 15.44
N TYR A 36 0.99 -7.94 14.59
CA TYR A 36 -0.44 -7.85 14.96
C TYR A 36 -1.36 -8.75 14.14
N PHE A 37 -0.90 -9.27 13.01
CA PHE A 37 -1.73 -10.07 12.12
C PHE A 37 -1.18 -11.49 11.98
N ASN A 38 -2.00 -12.46 12.30
CA ASN A 38 -1.61 -13.88 12.26
C ASN A 38 -1.53 -14.43 10.83
N VAL A 39 -2.24 -13.83 9.87
CA VAL A 39 -2.33 -14.29 8.48
C VAL A 39 -1.93 -13.17 7.53
N THR A 40 -0.76 -13.28 6.94
CA THR A 40 -0.19 -12.27 6.02
C THR A 40 0.41 -12.87 4.75
N GLY A 41 0.55 -14.19 4.68
CA GLY A 41 1.37 -14.82 3.66
C GLY A 41 2.82 -14.30 3.74
N HIS A 42 3.48 -14.20 2.60
CA HIS A 42 4.78 -13.52 2.46
C HIS A 42 4.64 -12.04 2.08
N LEU A 43 3.43 -11.49 2.08
CA LEU A 43 3.16 -10.09 1.70
C LEU A 43 3.11 -9.14 2.91
N SER A 44 3.50 -9.63 4.08
CA SER A 44 3.66 -8.90 5.34
C SER A 44 2.41 -8.14 5.82
N ASN A 45 1.24 -8.27 5.12
CA ASN A 45 -0.02 -7.63 5.51
C ASN A 45 -1.23 -8.36 4.91
N PRO A 46 -2.33 -8.57 5.67
CA PRO A 46 -3.52 -9.27 5.17
C PRO A 46 -4.19 -8.60 3.97
N GLY A 47 -4.19 -7.26 3.91
CA GLY A 47 -4.79 -6.51 2.80
C GLY A 47 -4.18 -6.87 1.44
N PRO A 48 -2.88 -6.68 1.23
CA PRO A 48 -2.16 -7.12 0.04
C PRO A 48 -2.31 -8.61 -0.28
N LEU A 49 -2.23 -9.48 0.74
CA LEU A 49 -2.46 -10.92 0.55
C LEU A 49 -3.82 -11.19 -0.09
N GLY A 50 -4.89 -10.61 0.49
CA GLY A 50 -6.23 -10.74 -0.06
C GLY A 50 -6.33 -10.21 -1.49
N GLY A 51 -5.72 -9.06 -1.78
CA GLY A 51 -5.68 -8.48 -3.12
C GLY A 51 -5.00 -9.39 -4.13
N TYR A 52 -3.86 -9.98 -3.79
CA TYR A 52 -3.16 -10.91 -4.65
C TYR A 52 -3.96 -12.20 -4.89
N LEU A 53 -4.48 -12.80 -3.81
CA LEU A 53 -5.30 -14.00 -3.88
C LEU A 53 -6.62 -13.78 -4.64
N SER A 54 -7.20 -12.58 -4.58
CA SER A 54 -8.42 -12.25 -5.33
C SER A 54 -8.20 -12.34 -6.85
N ILE A 55 -7.06 -11.88 -7.34
CA ILE A 55 -6.68 -11.97 -8.75
C ILE A 55 -6.43 -13.42 -9.16
N CYS A 56 -5.68 -14.17 -8.33
CA CYS A 56 -5.42 -15.60 -8.57
C CYS A 56 -6.72 -16.41 -8.57
N LEU A 57 -7.66 -16.09 -7.69
CA LEU A 57 -8.97 -16.75 -7.64
C LEU A 57 -9.80 -16.49 -8.90
N VAL A 58 -9.79 -15.27 -9.45
CA VAL A 58 -10.45 -14.96 -10.72
C VAL A 58 -9.83 -15.75 -11.87
N ILE A 59 -8.50 -15.92 -11.92
CA ILE A 59 -7.81 -16.76 -12.89
C ILE A 59 -8.23 -18.23 -12.73
N ALA A 60 -8.24 -18.75 -11.50
CA ALA A 60 -8.64 -20.12 -11.20
C ALA A 60 -10.08 -20.41 -11.62
N LEU A 61 -11.01 -19.50 -11.33
CA LEU A 61 -12.41 -19.58 -11.75
C LEU A 61 -12.55 -19.63 -13.27
N SER A 62 -11.71 -18.88 -14.01
CA SER A 62 -11.68 -18.93 -15.46
C SER A 62 -11.26 -20.30 -15.98
N PHE A 63 -10.18 -20.86 -15.45
CA PHE A 63 -9.71 -22.19 -15.85
C PHE A 63 -10.68 -23.31 -15.44
N LEU A 64 -11.30 -23.19 -14.26
CA LEU A 64 -12.34 -24.10 -13.84
C LEU A 64 -13.53 -24.06 -14.82
N LYS A 65 -13.99 -22.87 -15.21
CA LYS A 65 -15.03 -22.71 -16.24
C LYS A 65 -14.65 -23.37 -17.56
N GLU A 66 -13.42 -23.15 -18.04
CA GLU A 66 -12.92 -23.81 -19.28
C GLU A 66 -12.96 -25.35 -19.15
N SER A 67 -12.58 -25.89 -17.96
CA SER A 67 -12.58 -27.35 -17.73
C SER A 67 -13.96 -28.01 -17.88
N PHE A 68 -15.03 -27.28 -17.53
CA PHE A 68 -16.40 -27.77 -17.73
C PHE A 68 -16.83 -27.82 -19.22
N HIS A 69 -16.21 -27.01 -20.07
CA HIS A 69 -16.47 -27.01 -21.51
C HIS A 69 -15.65 -28.07 -22.28
N ILE A 70 -14.62 -28.62 -21.64
CA ILE A 70 -13.81 -29.69 -22.26
C ILE A 70 -14.60 -30.99 -22.20
N LYS A 71 -14.97 -31.53 -23.38
CA LYS A 71 -15.71 -32.80 -23.53
C LYS A 71 -14.87 -34.05 -23.24
N LYS A 72 -13.84 -33.98 -22.42
CA LYS A 72 -13.12 -35.18 -21.97
C LYS A 72 -14.03 -36.04 -21.13
N ARG A 73 -14.39 -37.25 -21.66
CA ARG A 73 -15.18 -38.25 -20.93
C ARG A 73 -14.23 -39.16 -20.14
N GLY A 74 -14.73 -39.72 -19.01
CA GLY A 74 -13.99 -40.65 -18.17
C GLY A 74 -13.20 -40.01 -17.02
N LEU A 75 -12.36 -40.80 -16.40
CA LEU A 75 -11.62 -40.47 -15.19
C LEU A 75 -10.76 -39.21 -15.31
N THR A 76 -10.10 -39.03 -16.46
CA THR A 76 -9.24 -37.86 -16.71
C THR A 76 -10.02 -36.53 -16.71
N GLY A 77 -11.23 -36.53 -17.26
CA GLY A 77 -12.11 -35.37 -17.23
C GLY A 77 -12.61 -35.04 -15.83
N LEU A 78 -12.89 -36.05 -15.02
CA LEU A 78 -13.29 -35.91 -13.63
C LEU A 78 -12.14 -35.37 -12.78
N LEU A 79 -10.91 -35.88 -12.93
CA LEU A 79 -9.71 -35.46 -12.22
C LEU A 79 -9.38 -33.97 -12.51
N VAL A 80 -9.43 -33.54 -13.78
CA VAL A 80 -9.15 -32.14 -14.12
C VAL A 80 -10.15 -31.19 -13.45
N LYS A 81 -11.43 -31.55 -13.43
CA LYS A 81 -12.45 -30.74 -12.73
C LYS A 81 -12.26 -30.76 -11.20
N GLY A 82 -11.96 -31.92 -10.62
CA GLY A 82 -11.68 -32.08 -9.20
C GLY A 82 -10.51 -31.24 -8.73
N ILE A 83 -9.38 -31.28 -9.48
CA ILE A 83 -8.21 -30.45 -9.20
C ILE A 83 -8.57 -28.95 -9.32
N GLY A 84 -9.31 -28.56 -10.36
CA GLY A 84 -9.76 -27.19 -10.51
C GLY A 84 -10.62 -26.69 -9.33
N ILE A 85 -11.55 -27.51 -8.86
CA ILE A 85 -12.38 -27.21 -7.68
C ILE A 85 -11.52 -27.09 -6.42
N LEU A 86 -10.54 -27.99 -6.23
CA LEU A 86 -9.62 -27.96 -5.10
C LEU A 86 -8.81 -26.66 -5.08
N ILE A 87 -8.24 -26.27 -6.23
CA ILE A 87 -7.47 -25.01 -6.36
C ILE A 87 -8.34 -23.80 -6.01
N VAL A 88 -9.55 -23.74 -6.55
CA VAL A 88 -10.49 -22.65 -6.21
C VAL A 88 -10.82 -22.65 -4.72
N GLY A 89 -11.03 -23.82 -4.10
CA GLY A 89 -11.28 -23.97 -2.68
C GLY A 89 -10.11 -23.44 -1.83
N VAL A 90 -8.88 -23.82 -2.15
CA VAL A 90 -7.66 -23.37 -1.45
C VAL A 90 -7.50 -21.86 -1.54
N LEU A 91 -7.62 -21.28 -2.75
CA LEU A 91 -7.51 -19.84 -2.97
C LEU A 91 -8.64 -19.06 -2.29
N ALA A 92 -9.86 -19.56 -2.33
CA ALA A 92 -11.00 -18.95 -1.67
C ALA A 92 -10.84 -18.95 -0.14
N THR A 93 -10.33 -20.04 0.43
CA THR A 93 -10.00 -20.13 1.87
C THR A 93 -8.91 -19.13 2.25
N GLY A 94 -7.80 -19.06 1.51
CA GLY A 94 -6.74 -18.08 1.75
C GLY A 94 -7.25 -16.63 1.62
N CYS A 95 -8.08 -16.34 0.63
CA CYS A 95 -8.72 -15.03 0.46
C CYS A 95 -9.66 -14.70 1.64
N TRP A 96 -10.42 -15.66 2.14
CA TRP A 96 -11.26 -15.51 3.31
C TRP A 96 -10.45 -15.22 4.57
N LEU A 97 -9.39 -15.99 4.81
CA LEU A 97 -8.51 -15.83 5.97
C LEU A 97 -7.76 -14.49 5.99
N SER A 98 -7.57 -13.85 4.82
CA SER A 98 -6.99 -12.51 4.74
C SER A 98 -7.88 -11.41 5.33
N ASP A 99 -9.19 -11.69 5.54
CA ASP A 99 -10.19 -10.74 6.07
C ASP A 99 -10.18 -9.37 5.33
N SER A 100 -9.84 -9.38 4.04
CA SER A 100 -9.72 -8.19 3.20
C SER A 100 -11.03 -7.90 2.47
N ARG A 101 -11.76 -6.87 2.90
CA ARG A 101 -13.02 -6.42 2.26
C ARG A 101 -12.82 -6.02 0.79
N ALA A 102 -11.71 -5.36 0.50
CA ALA A 102 -11.35 -4.98 -0.86
C ALA A 102 -11.15 -6.20 -1.77
N ALA A 103 -10.59 -7.30 -1.23
CA ALA A 103 -10.42 -8.56 -1.95
C ALA A 103 -11.75 -9.20 -2.31
N PHE A 104 -12.73 -9.19 -1.41
CA PHE A 104 -14.08 -9.72 -1.71
C PHE A 104 -14.76 -8.95 -2.83
N LEU A 105 -14.69 -7.61 -2.81
CA LEU A 105 -15.21 -6.78 -3.90
C LEU A 105 -14.48 -7.06 -5.22
N SER A 106 -13.18 -7.30 -5.17
CA SER A 106 -12.35 -7.61 -6.34
C SER A 106 -12.72 -8.95 -6.95
N VAL A 107 -12.89 -10.00 -6.14
CA VAL A 107 -13.36 -11.31 -6.60
C VAL A 107 -14.74 -11.20 -7.22
N LEU A 108 -15.67 -10.51 -6.55
CA LEU A 108 -17.03 -10.32 -7.05
C LEU A 108 -17.05 -9.66 -8.42
N THR A 109 -16.39 -8.53 -8.55
CA THR A 109 -16.38 -7.74 -9.80
C THR A 109 -15.62 -8.44 -10.93
N GLY A 110 -14.46 -9.04 -10.65
CA GLY A 110 -13.73 -9.85 -11.61
C GLY A 110 -14.54 -11.05 -12.08
N SER A 111 -15.26 -11.72 -11.16
CA SER A 111 -16.13 -12.86 -11.50
C SER A 111 -17.35 -12.44 -12.32
N LEU A 112 -17.99 -11.32 -11.99
CA LEU A 112 -19.09 -10.77 -12.80
C LEU A 112 -18.65 -10.46 -14.24
N PHE A 113 -17.45 -9.95 -14.41
CA PHE A 113 -16.90 -9.68 -15.72
C PHE A 113 -16.55 -10.98 -16.46
N LEU A 114 -16.07 -12.00 -15.75
CA LEU A 114 -15.75 -13.33 -16.30
C LEU A 114 -17.01 -14.11 -16.72
N PHE A 115 -18.08 -14.02 -15.92
CA PHE A 115 -19.36 -14.69 -16.15
C PHE A 115 -20.43 -13.64 -16.54
N PRO A 116 -20.50 -13.23 -17.83
CA PRO A 116 -21.51 -12.26 -18.22
C PRO A 116 -22.90 -12.81 -17.94
N VAL A 117 -23.74 -11.95 -17.48
CA VAL A 117 -25.17 -12.23 -17.30
C VAL A 117 -25.71 -12.91 -18.55
N SER A 118 -26.36 -14.06 -18.39
CA SER A 118 -26.85 -14.82 -19.53
C SER A 118 -27.75 -13.98 -20.42
N ARG A 119 -27.69 -14.20 -21.75
CA ARG A 119 -28.55 -13.46 -22.70
C ARG A 119 -30.04 -13.55 -22.34
N ARG A 120 -30.47 -14.67 -21.74
CA ARG A 120 -31.84 -14.84 -21.27
C ARG A 120 -32.20 -13.90 -20.14
N PHE A 121 -31.28 -13.71 -19.16
CA PHE A 121 -31.50 -12.81 -18.03
C PHE A 121 -31.37 -11.34 -18.46
N SER A 122 -30.43 -11.00 -19.35
CA SER A 122 -30.32 -9.65 -19.90
C SER A 122 -31.47 -9.29 -20.85
N ALA A 123 -32.14 -10.26 -21.45
CA ALA A 123 -33.35 -10.04 -22.24
C ALA A 123 -34.60 -9.80 -21.38
N LEU A 124 -34.63 -10.31 -20.14
CA LEU A 124 -35.74 -10.07 -19.20
C LEU A 124 -35.68 -8.67 -18.56
N LEU A 125 -34.47 -8.11 -18.45
CA LEU A 125 -34.27 -6.77 -17.90
C LEU A 125 -33.86 -5.79 -19.02
N LYS A 126 -34.60 -4.69 -19.16
CA LYS A 126 -34.12 -3.58 -20.00
C LYS A 126 -32.70 -3.19 -19.55
N LYS A 127 -31.80 -2.87 -20.51
CA LYS A 127 -30.39 -2.50 -20.25
C LYS A 127 -30.25 -1.51 -19.07
N ARG A 128 -31.17 -0.56 -18.99
CA ARG A 128 -31.27 0.43 -17.89
C ARG A 128 -31.48 -0.24 -16.53
N ASN A 129 -32.41 -1.20 -16.42
CA ASN A 129 -32.74 -1.87 -15.15
C ASN A 129 -31.57 -2.76 -14.69
N LEU A 130 -30.83 -3.40 -15.61
CA LEU A 130 -29.63 -4.15 -15.30
C LEU A 130 -28.52 -3.23 -14.71
N VAL A 131 -28.33 -2.06 -15.30
CA VAL A 131 -27.36 -1.07 -14.77
C VAL A 131 -27.79 -0.62 -13.37
N ILE A 132 -29.09 -0.28 -13.19
CA ILE A 132 -29.63 0.13 -11.87
C ILE A 132 -29.43 -1.00 -10.85
N ALA A 133 -29.78 -2.24 -11.17
CA ALA A 133 -29.64 -3.38 -10.26
C ALA A 133 -28.17 -3.62 -9.88
N THR A 134 -27.24 -3.47 -10.83
CA THR A 134 -25.80 -3.60 -10.57
C THR A 134 -25.32 -2.49 -9.64
N LEU A 135 -25.66 -1.24 -9.91
CA LEU A 135 -25.30 -0.09 -9.08
C LEU A 135 -25.90 -0.19 -7.68
N SER A 136 -27.18 -0.59 -7.57
CA SER A 136 -27.83 -0.81 -6.28
C SER A 136 -27.19 -1.95 -5.49
N GLY A 137 -26.78 -3.02 -6.16
CA GLY A 137 -26.05 -4.12 -5.53
C GLY A 137 -24.68 -3.69 -5.01
N ILE A 138 -23.93 -2.92 -5.78
CA ILE A 138 -22.63 -2.35 -5.37
C ILE A 138 -22.83 -1.42 -4.16
N LEU A 139 -23.84 -0.54 -4.20
CA LEU A 139 -24.14 0.37 -3.12
C LEU A 139 -24.52 -0.38 -1.83
N LEU A 140 -25.38 -1.39 -1.94
CA LEU A 140 -25.79 -2.24 -0.81
C LEU A 140 -24.58 -2.94 -0.18
N ILE A 141 -23.74 -3.60 -1.00
CA ILE A 141 -22.53 -4.29 -0.53
C ILE A 141 -21.57 -3.28 0.11
N GLY A 142 -21.36 -2.11 -0.52
CA GLY A 142 -20.54 -1.04 0.04
C GLY A 142 -21.02 -0.57 1.40
N THR A 143 -22.34 -0.40 1.55
CA THR A 143 -22.98 -0.02 2.82
C THR A 143 -22.79 -1.10 3.89
N LEU A 144 -23.02 -2.37 3.57
CA LEU A 144 -22.79 -3.49 4.50
C LEU A 144 -21.33 -3.58 4.94
N LEU A 145 -20.39 -3.43 4.01
CA LEU A 145 -18.94 -3.43 4.31
C LEU A 145 -18.50 -2.22 5.14
N TYR A 146 -19.18 -1.08 4.99
CA TYR A 146 -18.96 0.09 5.84
C TYR A 146 -19.33 -0.19 7.29
N PHE A 147 -20.54 -0.74 7.54
CA PHE A 147 -21.01 -1.02 8.89
C PHE A 147 -20.27 -2.18 9.56
N TYR A 148 -19.67 -3.08 8.79
CA TYR A 148 -18.89 -4.20 9.35
C TYR A 148 -17.65 -3.75 10.14
N ARG A 149 -16.95 -2.69 9.69
CA ARG A 149 -15.77 -2.10 10.39
C ARG A 149 -15.76 -0.56 10.23
N PRO A 150 -16.58 0.15 10.99
CA PRO A 150 -16.74 1.60 10.81
C PRO A 150 -15.46 2.39 11.06
N GLN A 151 -14.64 2.01 12.05
CA GLN A 151 -13.39 2.70 12.36
C GLN A 151 -12.42 2.74 11.16
N SER A 152 -12.25 1.60 10.48
CA SER A 152 -11.39 1.55 9.28
C SER A 152 -11.98 2.32 8.09
N ALA A 153 -13.30 2.47 8.02
CA ALA A 153 -13.95 3.29 6.99
C ALA A 153 -13.77 4.79 7.31
N HIS A 154 -13.98 5.20 8.56
CA HIS A 154 -13.75 6.58 9.00
C HIS A 154 -12.29 7.01 8.83
N ALA A 155 -11.32 6.14 9.15
CA ALA A 155 -9.90 6.42 8.91
C ALA A 155 -9.61 6.71 7.43
N ARG A 156 -10.18 5.92 6.51
CA ARG A 156 -10.02 6.16 5.07
C ARG A 156 -10.70 7.45 4.62
N LEU A 157 -11.89 7.77 5.13
CA LEU A 157 -12.59 9.01 4.81
C LEU A 157 -11.78 10.23 5.26
N LEU A 158 -11.16 10.19 6.44
CA LEU A 158 -10.24 11.24 6.89
C LEU A 158 -9.05 11.38 5.92
N ILE A 159 -8.39 10.26 5.58
CA ILE A 159 -7.26 10.27 4.65
C ILE A 159 -7.69 10.86 3.30
N TRP A 160 -8.84 10.48 2.78
CA TRP A 160 -9.35 10.98 1.50
C TRP A 160 -9.69 12.47 1.56
N ARG A 161 -10.26 12.95 2.67
CA ARG A 161 -10.56 14.38 2.89
C ARG A 161 -9.28 15.19 2.86
N VAL A 162 -8.30 14.84 3.68
CA VAL A 162 -7.00 15.53 3.73
C VAL A 162 -6.29 15.47 2.37
N SER A 163 -6.26 14.29 1.73
CA SER A 163 -5.65 14.13 0.41
C SER A 163 -6.35 14.91 -0.69
N SER A 164 -7.68 15.09 -0.60
CA SER A 164 -8.42 15.95 -1.55
C SER A 164 -8.05 17.42 -1.40
N GLY A 165 -7.75 17.88 -0.18
CA GLY A 165 -7.17 19.20 0.07
C GLY A 165 -5.83 19.38 -0.64
N MET A 166 -4.94 18.38 -0.53
CA MET A 166 -3.65 18.39 -1.23
C MET A 166 -3.80 18.47 -2.77
N VAL A 167 -4.80 17.75 -3.34
CA VAL A 167 -5.12 17.87 -4.78
C VAL A 167 -5.60 19.29 -5.12
N ALA A 168 -6.40 19.92 -4.26
CA ALA A 168 -6.90 21.27 -4.51
C ALA A 168 -5.78 22.32 -4.51
N GLU A 169 -4.72 22.12 -3.74
CA GLU A 169 -3.54 23.00 -3.73
C GLU A 169 -2.67 22.82 -5.01
N HIS A 170 -2.56 21.60 -5.53
CA HIS A 170 -1.73 21.25 -6.69
C HIS A 170 -2.50 20.44 -7.75
N PRO A 171 -3.57 21.00 -8.38
CA PRO A 171 -4.52 20.19 -9.15
C PRO A 171 -3.97 19.64 -10.47
N LEU A 172 -3.03 20.32 -11.12
CA LEU A 172 -2.54 19.94 -12.45
C LEU A 172 -1.40 18.95 -12.41
N THR A 173 -0.37 19.20 -11.59
CA THR A 173 0.89 18.46 -11.57
C THR A 173 1.07 17.62 -10.32
N GLY A 174 0.22 17.80 -9.30
CA GLY A 174 0.37 17.16 -8.00
C GLY A 174 1.57 17.69 -7.20
N ILE A 175 1.84 17.04 -6.09
CA ILE A 175 2.92 17.41 -5.16
C ILE A 175 4.29 16.79 -5.53
N GLY A 176 4.32 15.88 -6.51
CA GLY A 176 5.50 15.10 -6.90
C GLY A 176 5.39 13.61 -6.54
N ILE A 177 5.99 12.78 -7.40
CA ILE A 177 5.98 11.33 -7.23
C ILE A 177 6.80 10.94 -5.99
N GLY A 178 6.19 10.16 -5.08
CA GLY A 178 6.81 9.70 -3.83
C GLY A 178 6.82 10.73 -2.71
N GLU A 179 6.22 11.91 -2.90
CA GLU A 179 6.19 12.97 -1.88
C GLU A 179 5.00 12.86 -0.92
N PHE A 180 4.06 11.95 -1.15
CA PHE A 180 2.90 11.77 -0.28
C PHE A 180 3.27 11.54 1.20
N PRO A 181 4.19 10.64 1.58
CA PRO A 181 4.56 10.43 2.98
C PRO A 181 5.25 11.65 3.63
N ARG A 182 5.86 12.54 2.80
CA ARG A 182 6.53 13.75 3.29
C ARG A 182 5.57 14.88 3.59
N THR A 183 4.43 14.92 2.91
CA THR A 183 3.51 16.05 2.97
C THR A 183 2.23 15.76 3.74
N TYR A 184 1.74 14.52 3.69
CA TYR A 184 0.45 14.14 4.25
C TYR A 184 0.31 14.47 5.74
N MET A 185 1.31 14.14 6.58
CA MET A 185 1.21 14.34 8.03
C MET A 185 1.13 15.82 8.41
N LEU A 186 1.74 16.71 7.62
CA LEU A 186 1.63 18.16 7.83
C LEU A 186 0.24 18.67 7.44
N HIS A 187 -0.34 18.16 6.34
CA HIS A 187 -1.71 18.49 5.93
C HIS A 187 -2.73 17.95 6.94
N GLN A 188 -2.51 16.75 7.50
CA GLN A 188 -3.36 16.23 8.58
C GLN A 188 -3.26 17.12 9.84
N ALA A 189 -2.07 17.61 10.19
CA ALA A 189 -1.90 18.52 11.31
C ALA A 189 -2.62 19.87 11.06
N ALA A 190 -2.55 20.42 9.85
CA ALA A 190 -3.28 21.62 9.46
C ALA A 190 -4.80 21.41 9.48
N HIS A 191 -5.29 20.24 9.03
CA HIS A 191 -6.70 19.88 9.13
C HIS A 191 -7.21 19.92 10.58
N PHE A 192 -6.47 19.32 11.53
CA PHE A 192 -6.83 19.34 12.95
C PHE A 192 -6.57 20.68 13.66
N GLU A 193 -5.96 21.64 13.01
CA GLU A 193 -5.89 23.02 13.49
C GLU A 193 -7.20 23.77 13.27
N THR A 194 -7.86 23.52 12.13
CA THR A 194 -9.07 24.24 11.70
C THR A 194 -10.35 23.48 12.00
N GLU A 195 -10.35 22.16 11.85
CA GLU A 195 -11.52 21.30 12.02
C GLU A 195 -11.23 20.20 13.06
N ARG A 196 -12.05 20.12 14.11
CA ARG A 196 -11.90 19.13 15.15
C ARG A 196 -13.17 18.30 15.28
N SER A 197 -13.16 17.11 14.66
CA SER A 197 -14.19 16.09 14.85
C SER A 197 -13.68 15.00 15.78
N ASP A 198 -14.48 14.64 16.81
CA ASP A 198 -14.11 13.58 17.75
C ASP A 198 -13.93 12.23 17.04
N GLN A 199 -14.75 11.96 16.02
CA GLN A 199 -14.64 10.73 15.23
C GLN A 199 -13.34 10.67 14.43
N GLU A 200 -12.94 11.77 13.79
CA GLU A 200 -11.69 11.85 13.02
C GLU A 200 -10.48 11.80 13.95
N THR A 201 -10.55 12.46 15.10
CA THR A 201 -9.52 12.41 16.13
C THR A 201 -9.20 10.97 16.57
N LEU A 202 -10.23 10.13 16.77
CA LEU A 202 -10.05 8.75 17.22
C LEU A 202 -9.42 7.83 16.16
N VAL A 203 -9.58 8.13 14.88
CA VAL A 203 -9.11 7.29 13.76
C VAL A 203 -7.88 7.86 13.06
N ALA A 204 -7.45 9.05 13.44
CA ALA A 204 -6.25 9.68 12.89
C ALA A 204 -4.99 8.87 13.24
N GLY A 205 -4.24 8.49 12.21
CA GLY A 205 -3.01 7.72 12.33
C GLY A 205 -1.96 8.16 11.31
N ASP A 206 -0.82 7.49 11.34
CA ASP A 206 0.23 7.70 10.34
C ASP A 206 -0.19 7.05 9.04
N ALA A 207 -0.47 7.82 8.01
CA ALA A 207 -0.82 7.30 6.70
C ALA A 207 0.34 7.48 5.71
N ALA A 208 0.88 6.35 5.24
CA ALA A 208 1.87 6.32 4.17
C ALA A 208 1.23 6.27 2.77
N TYR A 209 -0.08 5.99 2.68
CA TYR A 209 -0.83 5.79 1.44
C TYR A 209 -2.25 6.32 1.59
N THR A 210 -2.87 6.71 0.47
CA THR A 210 -4.28 7.15 0.44
C THR A 210 -5.28 6.01 0.57
N TYR A 211 -4.87 4.74 0.44
CA TYR A 211 -5.75 3.56 0.30
C TYR A 211 -6.74 3.68 -0.86
N ASN A 212 -6.38 4.46 -1.88
CA ASN A 212 -7.08 4.62 -3.15
C ASN A 212 -6.06 5.08 -4.19
N GLU A 213 -5.67 4.21 -5.11
CA GLU A 213 -4.60 4.48 -6.07
C GLU A 213 -4.92 5.60 -7.05
N LEU A 214 -6.20 5.78 -7.39
CA LEU A 214 -6.60 6.89 -8.27
C LEU A 214 -6.37 8.23 -7.56
N LEU A 215 -6.76 8.31 -6.28
CA LEU A 215 -6.52 9.49 -5.47
C LEU A 215 -5.02 9.68 -5.21
N HIS A 216 -4.29 8.61 -4.91
CA HIS A 216 -2.85 8.66 -4.68
C HIS A 216 -2.11 9.20 -5.90
N LEU A 217 -2.40 8.64 -7.06
CA LEU A 217 -1.86 9.10 -8.34
C LEU A 217 -2.21 10.58 -8.58
N THR A 218 -3.46 10.99 -8.31
CA THR A 218 -3.89 12.37 -8.49
C THR A 218 -3.17 13.32 -7.52
N VAL A 219 -2.95 12.93 -6.28
CA VAL A 219 -2.17 13.73 -5.31
C VAL A 219 -0.74 13.93 -5.80
N GLU A 220 -0.09 12.86 -6.28
CA GLU A 220 1.32 12.92 -6.64
C GLU A 220 1.57 13.51 -8.05
N THR A 221 0.68 13.28 -9.02
CA THR A 221 0.90 13.66 -10.43
C THR A 221 -0.16 14.59 -11.00
N GLY A 222 -1.11 14.99 -10.18
CA GLY A 222 -2.23 15.82 -10.58
C GLY A 222 -3.20 15.12 -11.54
N ILE A 223 -4.16 15.88 -12.04
CA ILE A 223 -5.15 15.39 -13.02
C ILE A 223 -4.49 14.98 -14.34
N ILE A 224 -3.36 15.60 -14.71
CA ILE A 224 -2.63 15.26 -15.93
C ILE A 224 -2.12 13.83 -15.88
N GLY A 225 -1.47 13.42 -14.80
CA GLY A 225 -0.98 12.05 -14.64
C GLY A 225 -2.12 11.02 -14.59
N LEU A 226 -3.20 11.34 -13.88
CA LEU A 226 -4.40 10.49 -13.85
C LEU A 226 -4.98 10.29 -15.26
N LEU A 227 -5.17 11.36 -16.03
CA LEU A 227 -5.71 11.27 -17.39
C LEU A 227 -4.80 10.48 -18.33
N LEU A 228 -3.48 10.66 -18.24
CA LEU A 228 -2.52 9.88 -19.03
C LEU A 228 -2.64 8.38 -18.77
N ILE A 229 -2.67 7.95 -17.50
CA ILE A 229 -2.83 6.53 -17.14
C ILE A 229 -4.18 5.98 -17.61
N LEU A 230 -5.28 6.73 -17.43
CA LEU A 230 -6.60 6.32 -17.91
C LEU A 230 -6.63 6.20 -19.44
N CYS A 231 -6.02 7.13 -20.17
CA CYS A 231 -5.90 7.04 -21.63
C CYS A 231 -5.13 5.78 -22.06
N ILE A 232 -4.00 5.49 -21.43
CA ILE A 232 -3.21 4.29 -21.70
C ILE A 232 -4.06 3.03 -21.49
N VAL A 233 -4.74 2.91 -20.36
CA VAL A 233 -5.60 1.76 -20.04
C VAL A 233 -6.74 1.61 -21.06
N ILE A 234 -7.40 2.71 -21.45
CA ILE A 234 -8.48 2.70 -22.44
C ILE A 234 -7.97 2.27 -23.81
N ILE A 235 -6.86 2.83 -24.28
CA ILE A 235 -6.26 2.50 -25.60
C ILE A 235 -5.93 1.00 -25.65
N ILE A 236 -5.28 0.49 -24.61
CA ILE A 236 -4.90 -0.92 -24.53
C ILE A 236 -6.14 -1.84 -24.51
N SER A 237 -7.16 -1.46 -23.73
CA SER A 237 -8.38 -2.28 -23.60
C SER A 237 -9.21 -2.36 -24.86
N ARG A 238 -9.26 -1.28 -25.67
CA ARG A 238 -10.06 -1.21 -26.89
C ARG A 238 -9.54 -2.13 -28.03
N GLY A 239 -8.24 -2.32 -28.14
CA GLY A 239 -7.61 -3.12 -29.19
C GLY A 239 -7.59 -4.62 -28.95
N THR A 240 -8.21 -5.11 -27.86
CA THR A 240 -8.05 -6.49 -27.41
C THR A 240 -9.05 -7.45 -28.08
N PRO A 241 -8.58 -8.51 -28.77
CA PRO A 241 -9.45 -9.53 -29.35
C PRO A 241 -10.30 -10.27 -28.30
N HIS A 242 -11.54 -10.57 -28.64
CA HIS A 242 -12.48 -11.30 -27.78
C HIS A 242 -12.19 -12.81 -27.79
N ASN A 243 -11.28 -13.26 -26.95
CA ASN A 243 -11.04 -14.69 -26.72
C ASN A 243 -11.07 -15.03 -25.22
N PRO A 244 -11.22 -16.31 -24.84
CA PRO A 244 -11.32 -16.71 -23.43
C PRO A 244 -10.16 -16.26 -22.57
N ILE A 245 -8.91 -16.36 -23.07
CA ILE A 245 -7.70 -15.99 -22.33
C ILE A 245 -7.64 -14.47 -22.09
N ASN A 246 -7.91 -13.66 -23.11
CA ASN A 246 -7.95 -12.21 -22.97
C ASN A 246 -9.05 -11.78 -22.00
N ARG A 247 -10.18 -12.49 -22.00
CA ARG A 247 -11.25 -12.26 -21.05
C ARG A 247 -10.82 -12.55 -19.61
N THR A 248 -10.06 -13.63 -19.38
CA THR A 248 -9.45 -13.94 -18.09
C THR A 248 -8.56 -12.79 -17.63
N ILE A 249 -7.67 -12.31 -18.51
CA ILE A 249 -6.75 -11.22 -18.21
C ILE A 249 -7.53 -9.92 -17.91
N GLN A 250 -8.55 -9.59 -18.70
CA GLN A 250 -9.40 -8.42 -18.47
C GLN A 250 -10.15 -8.52 -17.14
N SER A 251 -10.68 -9.71 -16.78
CA SER A 251 -11.33 -9.96 -15.49
C SER A 251 -10.36 -9.79 -14.32
N SER A 252 -9.12 -10.24 -14.48
CA SER A 252 -8.05 -10.09 -13.49
C SER A 252 -7.63 -8.62 -13.33
N LEU A 253 -7.52 -7.87 -14.42
CA LEU A 253 -7.25 -6.43 -14.39
C LEU A 253 -8.42 -5.64 -13.76
N MET A 254 -9.66 -6.06 -14.00
CA MET A 254 -10.83 -5.48 -13.34
C MET A 254 -10.79 -5.73 -11.82
N ALA A 255 -10.44 -6.95 -11.40
CA ALA A 255 -10.26 -7.27 -9.99
C ALA A 255 -9.14 -6.43 -9.36
N TRP A 256 -7.99 -6.29 -10.04
CA TRP A 256 -6.90 -5.42 -9.60
C TRP A 256 -7.34 -3.95 -9.49
N GLY A 257 -8.05 -3.43 -10.50
CA GLY A 257 -8.56 -2.06 -10.51
C GLY A 257 -9.53 -1.76 -9.37
N VAL A 258 -10.44 -2.69 -9.06
CA VAL A 258 -11.36 -2.53 -7.93
C VAL A 258 -10.61 -2.63 -6.60
N PHE A 259 -9.63 -3.53 -6.47
CA PHE A 259 -8.77 -3.60 -5.29
C PHE A 259 -8.02 -2.28 -5.07
N SER A 260 -7.51 -1.67 -6.13
CA SER A 260 -6.75 -0.41 -6.08
C SER A 260 -7.59 0.80 -5.66
N CYS A 261 -8.92 0.77 -5.84
CA CYS A 261 -9.81 1.80 -5.32
C CYS A 261 -9.93 1.79 -3.78
N PHE A 262 -9.54 0.71 -3.11
CA PHE A 262 -9.68 0.54 -1.66
C PHE A 262 -8.41 0.06 -0.97
N SER A 263 -7.26 0.08 -1.66
CA SER A 263 -5.97 -0.40 -1.15
C SER A 263 -4.80 0.33 -1.81
N TYR A 264 -3.59 -0.17 -1.64
CA TYR A 264 -2.33 0.40 -2.12
C TYR A 264 -1.46 -0.62 -2.86
N PRO A 265 -1.97 -1.26 -3.95
CA PRO A 265 -1.24 -2.31 -4.65
C PRO A 265 0.06 -1.83 -5.30
N THR A 266 0.22 -0.56 -5.63
CA THR A 266 1.45 -0.01 -6.22
C THR A 266 2.62 0.02 -5.24
N ALA A 267 2.36 0.03 -3.93
CA ALA A 267 3.39 -0.05 -2.90
C ALA A 267 3.87 -1.49 -2.63
N ILE A 268 3.19 -2.50 -3.19
CA ILE A 268 3.48 -3.92 -2.97
C ILE A 268 4.05 -4.53 -4.24
N PRO A 269 5.35 -4.87 -4.30
CA PRO A 269 6.02 -5.27 -5.54
C PRO A 269 5.31 -6.36 -6.35
N PRO A 270 4.81 -7.47 -5.76
CA PRO A 270 4.07 -8.48 -6.52
C PRO A 270 2.79 -7.94 -7.18
N LEU A 271 2.02 -7.09 -6.49
CA LEU A 271 0.79 -6.49 -7.02
C LEU A 271 1.08 -5.38 -8.02
N TYR A 272 2.13 -4.58 -7.77
CA TYR A 272 2.57 -3.54 -8.69
C TYR A 272 3.00 -4.13 -10.04
N LEU A 273 3.83 -5.16 -10.03
CA LEU A 273 4.32 -5.81 -11.26
C LEU A 273 3.22 -6.56 -12.02
N LEU A 274 2.21 -7.05 -11.32
CA LEU A 274 1.12 -7.81 -11.94
C LEU A 274 0.31 -6.96 -12.93
N PHE A 275 0.08 -5.69 -12.62
CA PHE A 275 -0.73 -4.79 -13.47
C PHE A 275 -0.12 -4.57 -14.86
N PRO A 276 1.10 -4.00 -15.02
CA PRO A 276 1.70 -3.78 -16.33
C PRO A 276 1.96 -5.09 -17.06
N PHE A 277 2.23 -6.18 -16.34
CA PHE A 277 2.44 -7.48 -16.91
C PHE A 277 1.18 -8.06 -17.56
N LEU A 278 0.04 -8.06 -16.86
CA LEU A 278 -1.24 -8.47 -17.41
C LEU A 278 -1.69 -7.54 -18.55
N LEU A 279 -1.43 -6.24 -18.43
CA LEU A 279 -1.75 -5.26 -19.45
C LEU A 279 -0.93 -5.52 -20.72
N GLY A 280 0.36 -5.82 -20.61
CA GLY A 280 1.24 -6.21 -21.70
C GLY A 280 0.80 -7.51 -22.39
N CYS A 281 0.30 -8.47 -21.62
CA CYS A 281 -0.28 -9.69 -22.16
C CYS A 281 -1.52 -9.46 -23.05
N LEU A 282 -2.31 -8.42 -22.78
CA LEU A 282 -3.44 -8.05 -23.64
C LEU A 282 -2.98 -7.49 -24.99
N GLN A 283 -2.00 -6.62 -24.98
CA GLN A 283 -1.51 -5.88 -26.16
C GLN A 283 -0.82 -6.75 -27.20
N TYR A 284 -0.23 -7.84 -26.80
CA TYR A 284 0.64 -8.64 -27.66
C TYR A 284 0.04 -9.03 -29.03
N ASN A 285 -1.27 -9.26 -29.11
CA ASN A 285 -1.93 -9.61 -30.39
C ASN A 285 -2.28 -8.38 -31.26
N SER A 286 -2.40 -7.20 -30.65
CA SER A 286 -2.75 -5.96 -31.37
C SER A 286 -1.52 -5.40 -32.11
N ILE A 287 -0.36 -5.48 -31.47
CA ILE A 287 0.91 -5.00 -32.04
C ILE A 287 1.33 -5.88 -33.24
N THR A 288 1.09 -7.17 -33.20
CA THR A 288 1.43 -8.07 -34.34
C THR A 288 0.64 -7.77 -35.61
N SER A 289 -0.60 -7.26 -35.52
CA SER A 289 -1.40 -6.88 -36.67
C SER A 289 -0.96 -5.57 -37.34
N TYR A 290 -0.37 -4.62 -36.55
CA TYR A 290 0.12 -3.35 -37.10
C TYR A 290 1.60 -3.42 -37.49
N SER A 291 2.35 -4.35 -36.92
CA SER A 291 3.80 -4.48 -36.98
C SER A 291 4.29 -5.46 -38.07
N ASP A 292 3.41 -6.15 -38.78
CA ASP A 292 3.84 -7.12 -39.83
C ASP A 292 4.71 -6.46 -40.90
N LYS A 293 4.71 -5.15 -41.04
CA LYS A 293 5.62 -4.40 -41.93
C LYS A 293 6.95 -3.96 -41.29
N ILE A 294 7.00 -3.79 -39.98
CA ILE A 294 8.23 -3.29 -39.26
C ILE A 294 8.94 -4.43 -38.55
N VAL A 295 8.21 -5.44 -38.05
CA VAL A 295 8.78 -6.56 -37.27
C VAL A 295 9.27 -7.72 -38.17
N SER A 296 9.00 -7.70 -39.46
CA SER A 296 9.67 -8.61 -40.39
C SER A 296 11.20 -8.46 -40.42
N TYR A 297 11.72 -7.30 -39.98
CA TYR A 297 13.15 -7.03 -39.89
C TYR A 297 13.80 -7.58 -38.62
N PHE A 298 13.07 -7.74 -37.52
CA PHE A 298 13.58 -8.37 -36.29
C PHE A 298 13.04 -9.80 -36.21
N ASN A 299 13.89 -10.77 -36.52
CA ASN A 299 13.61 -12.18 -36.35
C ASN A 299 12.98 -12.43 -34.97
N LYS A 300 11.76 -13.01 -34.93
CA LYS A 300 10.95 -13.22 -33.71
C LYS A 300 11.77 -13.78 -32.51
N LYS A 301 12.75 -14.64 -32.80
CA LYS A 301 13.63 -15.25 -31.82
C LYS A 301 14.53 -14.23 -31.11
N HIS A 302 15.01 -13.19 -31.76
CA HIS A 302 15.85 -12.15 -31.17
C HIS A 302 15.06 -11.18 -30.29
N SER A 303 13.81 -10.87 -30.64
CA SER A 303 12.93 -10.05 -29.80
C SER A 303 12.63 -10.70 -28.44
N TYR A 304 12.48 -12.03 -28.39
CA TYR A 304 12.27 -12.75 -27.13
C TYR A 304 13.51 -12.73 -26.24
N ILE A 305 14.68 -12.95 -26.85
CA ILE A 305 15.95 -12.88 -26.11
C ILE A 305 16.14 -11.49 -25.54
N LEU A 306 15.89 -10.44 -26.33
CA LEU A 306 16.00 -9.05 -25.89
C LEU A 306 15.00 -8.75 -24.75
N TYR A 307 13.76 -9.18 -24.87
CA TYR A 307 12.74 -9.01 -23.82
C TYR A 307 13.10 -9.78 -22.55
N LEU A 308 13.57 -11.03 -22.68
CA LEU A 308 14.04 -11.82 -21.55
C LEU A 308 15.26 -11.18 -20.87
N LEU A 309 16.23 -10.69 -21.68
CA LEU A 309 17.41 -9.97 -21.16
C LEU A 309 17.01 -8.66 -20.48
N MET A 310 16.03 -7.95 -21.01
CA MET A 310 15.49 -6.73 -20.36
C MET A 310 14.81 -7.07 -19.04
N LEU A 311 13.97 -8.10 -18.99
CA LEU A 311 13.33 -8.56 -17.73
C LEU A 311 14.36 -9.04 -16.72
N LEU A 312 15.38 -9.80 -17.16
CA LEU A 312 16.50 -10.23 -16.31
C LEU A 312 17.29 -9.03 -15.81
N GLY A 313 17.56 -8.05 -16.68
CA GLY A 313 18.25 -6.81 -16.31
C GLY A 313 17.49 -6.00 -15.26
N ILE A 314 16.16 -5.82 -15.45
CA ILE A 314 15.28 -5.15 -14.49
C ILE A 314 15.23 -5.96 -13.19
N GLY A 315 15.07 -7.29 -13.27
CA GLY A 315 15.05 -8.18 -12.10
C GLY A 315 16.36 -8.11 -11.31
N MET A 316 17.52 -8.20 -11.99
CA MET A 316 18.82 -8.09 -11.35
C MET A 316 19.06 -6.70 -10.75
N ALA A 317 18.64 -5.64 -11.44
CA ALA A 317 18.72 -4.28 -10.90
C ALA A 317 17.86 -4.15 -9.63
N GLY A 318 16.62 -4.67 -9.65
CA GLY A 318 15.73 -4.67 -8.50
C GLY A 318 16.29 -5.47 -7.33
N ILE A 319 16.85 -6.67 -7.58
CA ILE A 319 17.51 -7.49 -6.55
C ILE A 319 18.73 -6.75 -5.98
N ARG A 320 19.56 -6.14 -6.83
CA ARG A 320 20.74 -5.38 -6.40
C ARG A 320 20.35 -4.19 -5.51
N GLU A 321 19.33 -3.44 -5.92
CA GLU A 321 18.80 -2.32 -5.11
C GLU A 321 18.19 -2.84 -3.79
N GLY A 322 17.38 -3.88 -3.84
CA GLY A 322 16.80 -4.50 -2.63
C GLY A 322 17.88 -4.99 -1.65
N MET A 323 18.93 -5.65 -2.14
CA MET A 323 20.07 -6.07 -1.32
C MET A 323 20.83 -4.86 -0.74
N PHE A 324 21.04 -3.81 -1.54
CA PHE A 324 21.68 -2.58 -1.07
C PHE A 324 20.86 -1.94 0.07
N TYR A 325 19.55 -1.78 -0.10
CA TYR A 325 18.68 -1.22 0.95
C TYR A 325 18.63 -2.12 2.20
N LYS A 326 18.59 -3.44 2.03
CA LYS A 326 18.64 -4.39 3.15
C LYS A 326 19.96 -4.26 3.92
N GLN A 327 21.11 -4.28 3.24
CA GLN A 327 22.42 -4.13 3.87
C GLN A 327 22.58 -2.76 4.53
N ALA A 328 22.06 -1.70 3.90
CA ALA A 328 22.06 -0.36 4.48
C ALA A 328 21.24 -0.32 5.77
N SER A 329 20.04 -0.91 5.77
CA SER A 329 19.18 -1.03 6.94
C SER A 329 19.84 -1.83 8.07
N GLU A 330 20.41 -2.99 7.78
CA GLU A 330 21.11 -3.84 8.76
C GLU A 330 22.33 -3.12 9.35
N LYS A 331 23.14 -2.45 8.51
CA LYS A 331 24.24 -1.62 8.99
C LYS A 331 23.74 -0.48 9.86
N MET A 332 22.68 0.22 9.48
CA MET A 332 22.12 1.30 10.28
C MET A 332 21.61 0.80 11.63
N ILE A 333 20.92 -0.33 11.69
CA ILE A 333 20.47 -0.94 12.95
C ILE A 333 21.67 -1.29 13.85
N SER A 334 22.71 -1.93 13.31
CA SER A 334 23.92 -2.30 14.06
C SER A 334 24.69 -1.08 14.57
N ILE A 335 24.63 0.01 13.84
CA ILE A 335 25.30 1.26 14.10
C ILE A 335 24.61 2.06 15.21
N PHE A 336 23.28 2.11 15.19
CA PHE A 336 22.49 2.79 16.24
C PHE A 336 22.56 2.06 17.57
N SER A 337 22.68 0.73 17.56
CA SER A 337 22.83 -0.07 18.80
C SER A 337 24.20 0.08 19.45
N GLN A 338 25.25 0.41 18.69
CA GLN A 338 26.65 0.42 19.16
C GLN A 338 27.28 1.81 19.32
N ASN A 339 26.57 2.90 19.02
CA ASN A 339 27.02 4.29 19.23
C ASN A 339 28.37 4.64 18.59
N LYS A 340 28.62 4.31 17.30
CA LYS A 340 29.94 4.46 16.66
C LYS A 340 29.98 5.42 15.47
N ALA A 341 31.09 6.20 15.41
CA ALA A 341 31.44 7.13 14.34
C ALA A 341 31.41 6.59 12.89
N PRO A 342 31.79 5.31 12.63
CA PRO A 342 31.75 4.74 11.27
C PRO A 342 30.37 4.72 10.63
N ALA A 343 29.35 4.77 11.42
CA ALA A 343 27.96 4.81 11.03
C ALA A 343 27.53 6.11 10.43
N LEU A 344 27.92 7.16 11.07
CA LEU A 344 27.63 8.51 10.62
C LEU A 344 28.32 8.78 9.27
N GLU A 345 29.55 8.29 9.13
CA GLU A 345 30.28 8.40 7.87
C GLU A 345 29.62 7.59 6.75
N TYR A 346 29.21 6.35 7.03
CA TYR A 346 28.44 5.55 6.08
C TYR A 346 27.12 6.23 5.70
N ALA A 347 26.37 6.72 6.69
CA ALA A 347 25.10 7.40 6.45
C ALA A 347 25.29 8.68 5.63
N ARG A 348 26.30 9.50 5.94
CA ARG A 348 26.65 10.71 5.17
C ARG A 348 27.04 10.39 3.73
N THR A 349 27.90 9.40 3.54
CA THR A 349 28.36 8.99 2.21
C THR A 349 27.25 8.48 1.31
N HIS A 350 26.25 7.77 1.88
CA HIS A 350 25.15 7.17 1.12
C HIS A 350 23.84 7.95 1.23
N TYR A 351 23.85 9.10 1.89
CA TYR A 351 22.62 9.85 2.21
C TYR A 351 21.80 10.20 0.96
N SER A 352 22.43 10.75 -0.07
CA SER A 352 21.75 11.14 -1.31
C SER A 352 20.98 9.99 -1.98
N ARG A 353 21.49 8.76 -1.86
CA ARG A 353 20.87 7.55 -2.41
C ARG A 353 19.83 6.93 -1.46
N LEU A 354 20.03 7.07 -0.16
CA LEU A 354 19.18 6.44 0.86
C LEU A 354 18.06 7.34 1.38
N LYS A 355 18.12 8.65 1.16
CA LYS A 355 17.15 9.61 1.71
C LYS A 355 15.71 9.38 1.27
N SER A 356 15.50 8.78 0.10
CA SER A 356 14.18 8.37 -0.39
C SER A 356 13.62 7.12 0.32
N ASN A 357 14.47 6.36 1.01
CA ASN A 357 14.01 5.24 1.83
C ASN A 357 13.47 5.76 3.16
N THR A 358 12.18 5.54 3.39
CA THR A 358 11.45 6.02 4.57
C THR A 358 12.10 5.58 5.89
N THR A 359 12.48 4.30 5.99
CA THR A 359 13.09 3.73 7.20
C THR A 359 14.46 4.36 7.47
N PHE A 360 15.28 4.50 6.44
CA PHE A 360 16.58 5.14 6.56
C PHE A 360 16.45 6.61 6.98
N ASN A 361 15.61 7.38 6.26
CA ASN A 361 15.40 8.79 6.53
C ASN A 361 14.93 9.03 7.97
N LEU A 362 13.92 8.29 8.40
CA LEU A 362 13.39 8.38 9.76
C LEU A 362 14.47 8.06 10.81
N THR A 363 15.20 6.95 10.63
CA THR A 363 16.21 6.50 11.59
C THR A 363 17.39 7.45 11.65
N TYR A 364 17.87 7.93 10.49
CA TYR A 364 18.99 8.87 10.39
C TYR A 364 18.63 10.24 11.00
N SER A 365 17.46 10.79 10.66
CA SER A 365 16.99 12.07 11.20
C SER A 365 16.82 11.99 12.71
N GLN A 366 16.23 10.92 13.21
CA GLN A 366 16.06 10.69 14.64
C GLN A 366 17.41 10.60 15.37
N TRP A 367 18.38 9.90 14.78
CA TRP A 367 19.72 9.80 15.36
C TRP A 367 20.41 11.16 15.41
N MET A 368 20.36 11.92 14.31
CA MET A 368 20.93 13.27 14.24
C MET A 368 20.32 14.21 15.26
N LEU A 369 18.98 14.19 15.41
CA LEU A 369 18.26 15.03 16.38
C LEU A 369 18.60 14.68 17.84
N ARG A 370 18.88 13.41 18.14
CA ARG A 370 19.26 12.97 19.49
C ARG A 370 20.69 13.38 19.87
N HIS A 371 21.60 13.40 18.92
CA HIS A 371 23.04 13.61 19.14
C HIS A 371 23.53 15.00 18.71
N ALA A 372 22.62 15.85 18.20
CA ALA A 372 22.95 17.24 17.89
C ALA A 372 23.30 18.02 19.18
N THR A 373 24.50 18.61 19.20
CA THR A 373 24.95 19.41 20.36
C THR A 373 24.53 20.86 20.22
N ASP A 374 25.01 21.59 19.20
CA ASP A 374 24.78 23.03 19.12
C ASP A 374 24.29 23.52 17.75
N THR A 375 24.62 22.83 16.67
CA THR A 375 24.18 23.19 15.32
C THR A 375 23.59 21.99 14.60
N LEU A 376 22.27 22.02 14.40
CA LEU A 376 21.62 21.09 13.49
C LEU A 376 21.77 21.64 12.07
N ASN A 377 22.20 20.78 11.14
CA ASN A 377 22.21 21.16 9.75
C ASN A 377 20.77 21.40 9.29
N GLN A 378 20.47 22.62 8.81
CA GLN A 378 19.14 23.02 8.34
C GLN A 378 18.59 22.02 7.30
N ASN A 379 19.44 21.47 6.43
CA ASN A 379 19.05 20.48 5.44
C ASN A 379 18.46 19.21 6.04
N ILE A 380 18.88 18.80 7.25
CA ILE A 380 18.33 17.61 7.91
C ILE A 380 16.88 17.84 8.35
N ILE A 381 16.58 19.07 8.80
CA ILE A 381 15.21 19.44 9.19
C ILE A 381 14.31 19.46 7.97
N GLU A 382 14.78 20.02 6.86
CA GLU A 382 14.01 20.14 5.62
C GLU A 382 13.81 18.79 4.92
N GLU A 383 14.79 17.91 4.99
CA GLU A 383 14.72 16.57 4.37
C GLU A 383 14.17 15.48 5.29
N MET A 384 13.90 15.80 6.56
CA MET A 384 13.34 14.88 7.54
C MET A 384 11.91 14.48 7.17
N LEU A 385 11.61 13.18 7.30
CA LEU A 385 10.23 12.73 7.15
C LEU A 385 9.37 13.25 8.32
N PRO A 386 8.32 14.04 8.06
CA PRO A 386 7.46 14.58 9.10
C PRO A 386 6.58 13.48 9.69
N THR A 387 6.96 13.01 10.85
CA THR A 387 6.17 12.09 11.69
C THR A 387 6.04 12.65 13.09
N PRO A 388 5.05 12.23 13.88
CA PRO A 388 4.95 12.67 15.27
C PRO A 388 6.25 12.44 16.07
N GLU A 389 6.94 11.32 15.81
CA GLU A 389 8.20 10.97 16.48
C GLU A 389 9.34 11.92 16.11
N SER A 390 9.51 12.19 14.81
CA SER A 390 10.57 13.11 14.36
C SER A 390 10.31 14.53 14.83
N TYR A 391 9.05 14.97 14.88
CA TYR A 391 8.66 16.27 15.41
C TYR A 391 8.83 16.35 16.94
N ILE A 392 8.57 15.29 17.69
CA ILE A 392 8.90 15.24 19.13
C ILE A 392 10.41 15.39 19.34
N LEU A 393 11.24 14.72 18.55
CA LEU A 393 12.69 14.83 18.66
C LEU A 393 13.21 16.20 18.25
N LEU A 394 12.64 16.80 17.21
CA LEU A 394 12.93 18.17 16.79
C LEU A 394 12.55 19.19 17.89
N GLY A 395 11.38 19.02 18.51
CA GLY A 395 10.95 19.83 19.65
C GLY A 395 11.88 19.67 20.86
N ASN A 396 12.35 18.43 21.16
CA ASN A 396 13.34 18.20 22.19
C ASN A 396 14.67 18.93 21.91
N TYR A 397 15.10 18.94 20.64
CA TYR A 397 16.29 19.69 20.23
C TYR A 397 16.10 21.20 20.46
N TYR A 398 14.97 21.78 20.03
CA TYR A 398 14.68 23.20 20.26
C TYR A 398 14.56 23.55 21.74
N ALA A 399 13.94 22.71 22.55
CA ALA A 399 13.86 22.93 24.01
C ALA A 399 15.25 22.90 24.64
N LYS A 400 16.11 21.94 24.28
CA LYS A 400 17.50 21.84 24.77
C LYS A 400 18.34 23.08 24.41
N THR A 401 18.12 23.63 23.21
CA THR A 401 18.80 24.85 22.72
C THR A 401 18.09 26.14 23.15
N LYS A 402 17.13 26.06 24.08
CA LYS A 402 16.36 27.19 24.65
C LYS A 402 15.54 27.98 23.62
N GLN A 403 15.25 27.39 22.46
CA GLN A 403 14.38 27.95 21.43
C GLN A 403 12.91 27.54 21.73
N TYR A 404 12.38 28.02 22.86
CA TYR A 404 11.12 27.51 23.42
C TYR A 404 9.90 27.71 22.51
N GLU A 405 9.80 28.81 21.77
CA GLU A 405 8.70 29.07 20.85
C GLU A 405 8.69 28.03 19.69
N LYS A 406 9.88 27.72 19.14
CA LYS A 406 10.01 26.68 18.12
C LYS A 406 9.69 25.29 18.68
N ALA A 407 10.13 25.01 19.90
CA ALA A 407 9.81 23.75 20.58
C ALA A 407 8.31 23.58 20.77
N GLU A 408 7.63 24.63 21.24
CA GLU A 408 6.19 24.65 21.43
C GLU A 408 5.44 24.43 20.13
N HIS A 409 5.75 25.18 19.07
CA HIS A 409 5.16 25.03 17.76
C HIS A 409 5.34 23.60 17.22
N THR A 410 6.53 23.03 17.35
CA THR A 410 6.86 21.69 16.87
C THR A 410 6.10 20.62 17.64
N TYR A 411 5.98 20.73 18.96
CA TYR A 411 5.18 19.80 19.76
C TYR A 411 3.68 19.92 19.48
N LYS A 412 3.14 21.14 19.29
CA LYS A 412 1.75 21.36 18.89
C LYS A 412 1.47 20.70 17.52
N THR A 413 2.36 20.86 16.56
CA THR A 413 2.25 20.19 15.25
C THR A 413 2.27 18.67 15.40
N ALA A 414 3.18 18.11 16.21
CA ALA A 414 3.22 16.67 16.48
C ALA A 414 1.91 16.16 17.13
N ALA A 415 1.33 16.94 18.06
CA ALA A 415 0.05 16.62 18.69
C ALA A 415 -1.12 16.64 17.71
N ARG A 416 -1.10 17.53 16.71
CA ARG A 416 -2.12 17.62 15.67
C ARG A 416 -1.96 16.55 14.60
N MET A 417 -0.72 16.09 14.31
CA MET A 417 -0.49 14.99 13.38
C MET A 417 -1.27 13.73 13.77
N VAL A 418 -1.21 13.32 15.04
CA VAL A 418 -1.97 12.18 15.57
C VAL A 418 -2.49 12.55 16.95
N PRO A 419 -3.71 13.11 17.04
CA PRO A 419 -4.22 13.70 18.30
C PRO A 419 -4.38 12.71 19.46
N THR A 420 -4.51 11.42 19.17
CA THR A 420 -4.61 10.37 20.22
C THR A 420 -3.28 10.03 20.87
N ARG A 421 -2.14 10.48 20.33
CA ARG A 421 -0.82 10.22 20.91
C ARG A 421 -0.57 11.13 22.12
N LEU A 422 -0.24 10.51 23.25
CA LEU A 422 -0.03 11.22 24.50
C LEU A 422 1.32 11.93 24.58
N MET A 423 2.35 11.41 23.90
CA MET A 423 3.72 11.90 24.05
C MET A 423 3.92 13.37 23.65
N PRO A 424 3.36 13.87 22.52
CA PRO A 424 3.48 15.30 22.18
C PRO A 424 2.87 16.21 23.25
N ASN A 425 1.69 15.86 23.77
CA ASN A 425 1.02 16.63 24.83
C ASN A 425 1.80 16.59 26.15
N TYR A 426 2.44 15.46 26.49
CA TYR A 426 3.33 15.35 27.64
C TYR A 426 4.56 16.26 27.51
N LYS A 427 5.15 16.33 26.29
CA LYS A 427 6.29 17.22 26.04
C LYS A 427 5.91 18.71 26.12
N LEU A 428 4.74 19.07 25.62
CA LEU A 428 4.18 20.42 25.79
C LEU A 428 4.00 20.76 27.27
N TRP A 429 3.38 19.84 28.00
CA TRP A 429 3.18 20.03 29.43
C TRP A 429 4.52 20.27 30.20
N ARG A 430 5.55 19.46 29.91
CA ARG A 430 6.90 19.65 30.48
C ARG A 430 7.51 21.00 30.10
N LEU A 431 7.37 21.40 28.85
CA LEU A 431 7.87 22.67 28.35
C LEU A 431 7.27 23.86 29.13
N TYR A 432 5.94 23.84 29.34
CA TYR A 432 5.25 24.87 30.09
C TYR A 432 5.60 24.85 31.60
N GLU A 433 5.78 23.66 32.17
CA GLU A 433 6.27 23.53 33.56
C GLU A 433 7.66 24.15 33.73
N GLU A 434 8.58 23.90 32.79
CA GLU A 434 9.93 24.48 32.80
C GLU A 434 9.93 26.00 32.60
N ARG A 435 8.96 26.54 31.85
CA ARG A 435 8.78 27.99 31.64
C ARG A 435 8.02 28.69 32.76
N GLY A 436 7.35 27.96 33.63
CA GLY A 436 6.47 28.52 34.66
C GLY A 436 5.14 29.07 34.13
N ASP A 437 4.72 28.68 32.93
CA ASP A 437 3.50 29.15 32.26
C ASP A 437 2.24 28.43 32.77
N SER A 438 1.74 28.87 33.92
CA SER A 438 0.61 28.26 34.62
C SER A 438 -0.70 28.30 33.82
N MET A 439 -0.92 29.33 32.98
CA MET A 439 -2.13 29.48 32.17
C MET A 439 -2.21 28.41 31.04
N GLU A 440 -1.14 28.17 30.36
CA GLU A 440 -1.09 27.19 29.27
C GLU A 440 -1.24 25.74 29.77
N LEU A 441 -0.79 25.47 31.02
CA LEU A 441 -0.96 24.17 31.67
C LEU A 441 -2.43 23.78 31.88
N THR A 442 -3.34 24.75 32.04
CA THR A 442 -4.77 24.48 32.25
C THR A 442 -5.53 24.17 30.99
N HIS A 443 -5.02 24.57 29.82
CA HIS A 443 -5.65 24.37 28.51
C HIS A 443 -5.27 23.03 27.85
N LEU A 444 -4.26 22.33 28.36
CA LEU A 444 -3.91 21.01 27.88
C LEU A 444 -4.89 19.93 28.38
N PRO A 445 -5.23 18.92 27.57
CA PRO A 445 -6.03 17.79 28.02
C PRO A 445 -5.40 17.23 29.30
N SER A 446 -6.16 17.15 30.38
CA SER A 446 -5.68 16.73 31.70
C SER A 446 -5.00 15.36 31.62
N THR A 447 -3.68 15.33 31.69
CA THR A 447 -2.95 14.09 31.92
C THR A 447 -3.14 13.70 33.39
N PRO A 448 -3.83 12.58 33.73
CA PRO A 448 -4.00 12.17 35.10
C PRO A 448 -2.63 12.05 35.79
N LYS A 449 -2.47 12.62 36.97
CA LYS A 449 -1.23 12.53 37.77
C LYS A 449 -0.74 11.08 37.96
N GLU A 450 -1.63 10.12 37.97
CA GLU A 450 -1.33 8.67 38.05
C GLU A 450 -0.63 8.09 36.83
N LYS A 451 -0.79 8.67 35.64
CA LYS A 451 -0.08 8.24 34.42
C LYS A 451 1.35 8.77 34.32
N ARG A 452 1.81 9.67 35.20
CA ARG A 452 3.18 10.18 35.17
C ARG A 452 4.26 9.09 35.29
N LYS A 453 4.07 8.08 36.15
CA LYS A 453 5.03 6.97 36.33
C LYS A 453 5.04 6.03 35.11
N SER A 454 3.90 5.81 34.47
CA SER A 454 3.81 4.98 33.27
C SER A 454 4.35 5.69 32.02
N LEU A 455 4.24 7.03 31.92
CA LEU A 455 4.77 7.82 30.81
C LEU A 455 6.30 7.91 30.83
N SER A 456 6.96 7.95 31.99
CA SER A 456 8.42 7.89 32.07
C SER A 456 9.00 6.53 31.63
N SER A 457 8.27 5.45 31.87
CA SER A 457 8.61 4.13 31.33
C SER A 457 8.28 3.99 29.84
N LEU A 458 7.18 4.62 29.37
CA LEU A 458 6.84 4.72 27.96
C LEU A 458 7.82 5.59 27.17
N GLU A 459 8.43 6.61 27.79
CA GLU A 459 9.48 7.40 27.17
C GLU A 459 10.68 6.56 26.78
N LYS A 460 11.08 5.59 27.62
CA LYS A 460 12.14 4.62 27.31
C LYS A 460 11.72 3.64 26.19
N ILE A 461 10.44 3.28 26.11
CA ILE A 461 9.90 2.35 25.10
C ILE A 461 9.63 3.05 23.76
N CYS A 462 9.10 4.29 23.77
CA CYS A 462 8.83 5.04 22.54
C CYS A 462 10.07 5.60 21.85
N LEU A 463 11.21 5.67 22.56
CA LEU A 463 12.50 6.07 22.00
C LEU A 463 13.22 4.91 21.28
N LEU A 464 12.72 3.68 21.38
CA LEU A 464 13.19 2.57 20.57
C LEU A 464 12.55 2.67 19.16
N PRO A 465 13.31 2.47 18.09
CA PRO A 465 12.76 2.37 16.74
C PRO A 465 11.61 1.38 16.70
N SER A 466 10.56 1.68 15.94
CA SER A 466 9.36 0.83 15.83
C SER A 466 9.65 -0.63 15.44
N HIS A 467 10.81 -0.88 14.80
CA HIS A 467 11.32 -2.22 14.48
C HIS A 467 11.88 -3.01 15.68
N PHE A 468 12.17 -2.37 16.80
CA PHE A 468 12.60 -3.07 18.04
C PHE A 468 11.42 -3.54 18.92
N LYS A 469 10.19 -3.17 18.60
CA LYS A 469 8.99 -3.67 19.29
C LYS A 469 8.57 -5.08 18.87
N THR A 470 9.30 -5.71 17.94
CA THR A 470 8.98 -7.04 17.39
C THR A 470 9.89 -8.15 17.88
N ALA A 471 10.79 -7.87 18.83
CA ALA A 471 11.63 -8.88 19.47
C ALA A 471 11.51 -8.78 21.00
N GLY A 472 10.42 -9.35 21.52
CA GLY A 472 10.15 -9.53 22.93
C GLY A 472 8.88 -10.33 23.12
#